data_753049646bc5cc61702da10776c0ab43
#
_entry.id   753049646bc5cc61702da10776c0ab43
#
_cell.length_a   1.000
_cell.length_b   1.000
_cell.length_c   1.000
_cell.angle_alpha   90.00
_cell.angle_beta   90.00
_cell.angle_gamma   90.00
#
_symmetry.space_group_name_H-M   'P 1'
#
loop_
_entity.id
_entity.type
_entity.pdbx_description
1 polymer ?
#
loop_
_entity_poly.entity_id
_entity_poly.type
_entity_poly.pdbx_seq_one_letter_code
_entity_poly.pdbx_strand_id
1 'polypeptide(L)'
;MNERFLRSRFSQLKISEKLTLMEELSVRYGILFKGLYAFSRWGQGIITGVFEKDGREFVFVPGGAVTLGWDGFAVGMNRQTKAEFQGAFEEFGYKGTVEEFLRPSMTPVRQAKIGPMLVSYRLEEIGWEPVALDDPRLTAHPDWLEDFRQFALTGRDSLTLAGRARFERDGDGWQACLYHEVDYLDFQKLLQKQDFSLPTADEWAYLCGGGCRTLFPWGDGMDYSMHLHHFESPEDEDKPF
;
A
#
# COMPACT_ATOMS: atom_id res chain seq x y z
N MET A 1 -0.51 -13.34 -23.74
CA MET A 1 -0.74 -13.36 -22.28
C MET A 1 -1.68 -14.52 -21.98
N ASN A 2 -1.38 -15.36 -20.99
CA ASN A 2 -2.23 -16.50 -20.64
C ASN A 2 -3.54 -15.98 -20.01
N GLU A 3 -4.68 -16.33 -20.60
CA GLU A 3 -6.01 -15.86 -20.15
C GLU A 3 -6.35 -16.26 -18.72
N ARG A 4 -5.75 -17.35 -18.21
CA ARG A 4 -5.93 -17.80 -16.80
C ARG A 4 -5.46 -16.74 -15.78
N PHE A 5 -4.60 -15.80 -16.17
CA PHE A 5 -4.14 -14.71 -15.32
C PHE A 5 -5.07 -13.48 -15.33
N LEU A 6 -6.12 -13.48 -16.15
CA LEU A 6 -7.11 -12.40 -16.13
C LEU A 6 -8.11 -12.61 -14.99
N ARG A 7 -8.46 -11.56 -14.26
CA ARG A 7 -9.37 -11.59 -13.10
C ARG A 7 -10.66 -12.38 -13.37
N SER A 8 -11.28 -12.16 -14.54
CA SER A 8 -12.52 -12.83 -14.94
C SER A 8 -12.39 -14.35 -15.06
N ARG A 9 -11.22 -14.86 -15.40
CA ARG A 9 -10.93 -16.29 -15.48
C ARG A 9 -10.33 -16.82 -14.19
N PHE A 10 -9.39 -16.08 -13.61
CA PHE A 10 -8.71 -16.45 -12.37
C PHE A 10 -9.67 -16.65 -11.20
N SER A 11 -10.70 -15.80 -11.07
CA SER A 11 -11.72 -15.95 -10.02
C SER A 11 -12.56 -17.22 -10.14
N GLN A 12 -12.67 -17.78 -11.33
CA GLN A 12 -13.44 -19.01 -11.62
C GLN A 12 -12.62 -20.30 -11.46
N LEU A 13 -11.29 -20.20 -11.34
CA LEU A 13 -10.41 -21.36 -11.18
C LEU A 13 -10.67 -22.06 -9.84
N LYS A 14 -10.65 -23.39 -9.87
CA LYS A 14 -10.64 -24.20 -8.65
C LYS A 14 -9.33 -24.00 -7.88
N ILE A 15 -9.34 -24.28 -6.60
CA ILE A 15 -8.14 -24.15 -5.74
C ILE A 15 -6.95 -24.94 -6.29
N SER A 16 -7.18 -26.17 -6.76
CA SER A 16 -6.12 -26.99 -7.37
C SER A 16 -5.52 -26.36 -8.63
N GLU A 17 -6.35 -25.74 -9.48
CA GLU A 17 -5.89 -25.06 -10.69
C GLU A 17 -5.10 -23.80 -10.35
N LYS A 18 -5.51 -23.05 -9.31
CA LYS A 18 -4.74 -21.90 -8.80
C LYS A 18 -3.40 -22.32 -8.25
N LEU A 19 -3.35 -23.41 -7.45
CA LEU A 19 -2.09 -23.95 -6.93
C LEU A 19 -1.11 -24.26 -8.07
N THR A 20 -1.52 -25.08 -9.05
CA THR A 20 -0.68 -25.40 -10.21
C THR A 20 -0.21 -24.14 -10.94
N LEU A 21 -1.11 -23.14 -11.12
CA LEU A 21 -0.77 -21.90 -11.80
C LEU A 21 0.26 -21.07 -11.04
N MET A 22 0.17 -21.01 -9.70
CA MET A 22 1.13 -20.30 -8.87
C MET A 22 2.48 -21.04 -8.78
N GLU A 23 2.47 -22.37 -8.77
CA GLU A 23 3.69 -23.19 -8.87
C GLU A 23 4.40 -22.98 -10.22
N GLU A 24 3.65 -22.89 -11.34
CA GLU A 24 4.20 -22.53 -12.64
C GLU A 24 4.89 -21.17 -12.63
N LEU A 25 4.31 -20.16 -11.93
CA LEU A 25 4.92 -18.84 -11.76
C LEU A 25 6.18 -18.90 -10.89
N SER A 26 6.13 -19.64 -9.78
CA SER A 26 7.29 -19.86 -8.90
C SER A 26 8.50 -20.34 -9.68
N VAL A 27 8.34 -21.40 -10.46
CA VAL A 27 9.39 -21.96 -11.29
C VAL A 27 9.87 -20.98 -12.37
N ARG A 28 8.92 -20.32 -13.03
CA ARG A 28 9.22 -19.40 -14.14
C ARG A 28 10.06 -18.20 -13.72
N TYR A 29 9.79 -17.63 -12.55
CA TYR A 29 10.43 -16.41 -12.07
C TYR A 29 11.47 -16.66 -10.98
N GLY A 30 11.70 -17.91 -10.58
CA GLY A 30 12.67 -18.25 -9.54
C GLY A 30 12.33 -17.64 -8.18
N ILE A 31 11.04 -17.61 -7.84
CA ILE A 31 10.50 -17.05 -6.59
C ILE A 31 9.85 -18.15 -5.77
N LEU A 32 9.92 -18.09 -4.45
CA LEU A 32 9.34 -19.12 -3.58
C LEU A 32 7.82 -18.93 -3.46
N PHE A 33 7.04 -19.92 -3.88
CA PHE A 33 5.59 -19.92 -3.62
C PHE A 33 5.32 -20.34 -2.18
N LYS A 34 4.72 -19.46 -1.38
CA LYS A 34 4.38 -19.69 0.04
C LYS A 34 3.04 -20.41 0.22
N GLY A 35 2.08 -20.18 -0.68
CA GLY A 35 0.74 -20.76 -0.62
C GLY A 35 -0.34 -19.86 -1.21
N LEU A 36 -1.58 -20.35 -1.16
CA LEU A 36 -2.76 -19.55 -1.49
C LEU A 36 -3.34 -18.96 -0.20
N TYR A 37 -3.65 -17.68 -0.24
CA TYR A 37 -4.25 -16.93 0.86
C TYR A 37 -5.53 -16.25 0.41
N ALA A 38 -6.49 -16.16 1.32
CA ALA A 38 -7.74 -15.45 1.09
C ALA A 38 -7.61 -14.00 1.60
N PHE A 39 -7.81 -13.06 0.70
CA PHE A 39 -7.89 -11.64 1.01
C PHE A 39 -9.33 -11.18 0.86
N SER A 40 -9.84 -10.45 1.83
CA SER A 40 -11.20 -9.92 1.78
C SER A 40 -11.26 -8.57 2.50
N ARG A 41 -11.71 -7.55 1.79
CA ARG A 41 -11.93 -6.22 2.36
C ARG A 41 -13.04 -5.49 1.59
N TRP A 42 -13.86 -4.73 2.31
CA TRP A 42 -14.94 -3.89 1.75
C TRP A 42 -15.85 -4.61 0.75
N GLY A 43 -16.22 -5.85 1.06
CA GLY A 43 -17.11 -6.66 0.22
C GLY A 43 -16.44 -7.26 -1.03
N GLN A 44 -15.15 -7.02 -1.23
CA GLN A 44 -14.36 -7.67 -2.27
C GLN A 44 -13.50 -8.76 -1.67
N GLY A 45 -13.28 -9.84 -2.44
CA GLY A 45 -12.43 -10.94 -1.98
C GLY A 45 -11.77 -11.67 -3.14
N ILE A 46 -10.59 -12.24 -2.83
CA ILE A 46 -9.84 -13.06 -3.77
C ILE A 46 -9.01 -14.09 -3.00
N ILE A 47 -8.93 -15.30 -3.54
CA ILE A 47 -7.94 -16.29 -3.11
C ILE A 47 -6.82 -16.29 -4.15
N THR A 48 -5.61 -15.93 -3.75
CA THR A 48 -4.48 -15.77 -4.65
C THR A 48 -3.16 -16.21 -4.02
N GLY A 49 -2.09 -16.26 -4.82
CA GLY A 49 -0.77 -16.72 -4.39
C GLY A 49 0.01 -15.64 -3.66
N VAL A 50 0.69 -16.05 -2.59
CA VAL A 50 1.74 -15.29 -1.93
C VAL A 50 3.08 -15.93 -2.23
N PHE A 51 4.07 -15.11 -2.53
CA PHE A 51 5.42 -15.50 -2.92
C PHE A 51 6.45 -14.78 -2.06
N GLU A 52 7.66 -15.32 -2.03
CA GLU A 52 8.80 -14.69 -1.36
C GLU A 52 10.01 -14.64 -2.30
N LYS A 53 10.69 -13.51 -2.30
CA LYS A 53 11.99 -13.33 -2.95
C LYS A 53 12.84 -12.40 -2.09
N ASP A 54 14.04 -12.84 -1.74
CA ASP A 54 15.02 -12.06 -0.98
C ASP A 54 14.46 -11.49 0.34
N GLY A 55 13.65 -12.32 1.06
CA GLY A 55 13.02 -11.94 2.32
C GLY A 55 11.79 -11.03 2.21
N ARG A 56 11.36 -10.69 0.99
CA ARG A 56 10.18 -9.85 0.73
C ARG A 56 9.03 -10.70 0.23
N GLU A 57 7.83 -10.38 0.69
CA GLU A 57 6.61 -11.06 0.24
C GLU A 57 5.94 -10.30 -0.90
N PHE A 58 5.39 -11.06 -1.84
CA PHE A 58 4.66 -10.56 -3.01
C PHE A 58 3.34 -11.28 -3.16
N VAL A 59 2.33 -10.53 -3.57
CA VAL A 59 0.99 -11.07 -3.85
C VAL A 59 0.75 -11.08 -5.36
N PHE A 60 0.23 -12.19 -5.86
CA PHE A 60 -0.22 -12.23 -7.26
C PHE A 60 -1.53 -11.48 -7.42
N VAL A 61 -1.52 -10.47 -8.30
CA VAL A 61 -2.69 -9.68 -8.68
C VAL A 61 -3.06 -10.00 -10.13
N PRO A 62 -4.24 -10.60 -10.39
CA PRO A 62 -4.66 -10.89 -11.75
C PRO A 62 -4.96 -9.61 -12.53
N GLY A 63 -4.61 -9.61 -13.80
CA GLY A 63 -4.87 -8.49 -14.71
C GLY A 63 -6.28 -8.48 -15.27
N GLY A 64 -6.58 -7.47 -16.12
CA GLY A 64 -7.86 -7.35 -16.80
C GLY A 64 -8.07 -6.04 -17.51
N ALA A 65 -9.18 -5.95 -18.26
CA ALA A 65 -9.70 -4.68 -18.72
C ALA A 65 -10.57 -4.10 -17.59
N VAL A 66 -10.28 -2.89 -17.17
CA VAL A 66 -10.95 -2.24 -16.04
C VAL A 66 -11.33 -0.81 -16.40
N THR A 67 -12.39 -0.31 -15.77
CA THR A 67 -12.72 1.12 -15.78
C THR A 67 -12.18 1.73 -14.50
N LEU A 68 -11.29 2.71 -14.62
CA LEU A 68 -10.70 3.45 -13.51
C LEU A 68 -11.25 4.85 -13.43
N GLY A 69 -11.06 5.50 -12.31
CA GLY A 69 -11.44 6.88 -12.07
C GLY A 69 -12.86 7.01 -11.49
N TRP A 70 -13.14 8.20 -10.99
CA TRP A 70 -14.42 8.52 -10.35
C TRP A 70 -15.43 9.03 -11.40
N ASP A 71 -16.67 8.54 -11.34
CA ASP A 71 -17.71 8.90 -12.31
C ASP A 71 -18.48 10.20 -11.99
N GLY A 72 -18.23 10.78 -10.84
CA GLY A 72 -18.82 12.04 -10.45
C GLY A 72 -20.11 11.92 -9.66
N PHE A 73 -20.44 10.74 -9.15
CA PHE A 73 -21.63 10.53 -8.34
C PHE A 73 -21.26 10.31 -6.87
N ALA A 74 -21.87 11.07 -5.97
CA ALA A 74 -21.80 10.89 -4.53
C ALA A 74 -23.06 10.17 -3.98
N VAL A 75 -23.60 9.22 -4.74
CA VAL A 75 -24.87 8.54 -4.41
C VAL A 75 -24.77 7.73 -3.12
N GLY A 76 -23.62 7.09 -2.92
CA GLY A 76 -23.33 6.29 -1.72
C GLY A 76 -22.89 7.10 -0.51
N MET A 77 -22.73 8.41 -0.65
CA MET A 77 -22.29 9.28 0.44
C MET A 77 -23.32 9.27 1.57
N ASN A 78 -22.88 8.97 2.78
CA ASN A 78 -23.76 8.93 3.95
C ASN A 78 -24.23 10.34 4.35
N ARG A 79 -25.28 10.39 5.20
CA ARG A 79 -25.91 11.66 5.63
C ARG A 79 -24.92 12.57 6.35
N GLN A 80 -24.04 12.01 7.17
CA GLN A 80 -23.08 12.79 7.95
C GLN A 80 -22.05 13.46 7.02
N THR A 81 -21.46 12.72 6.08
CA THR A 81 -20.52 13.27 5.09
C THR A 81 -21.17 14.39 4.27
N LYS A 82 -22.45 14.21 3.85
CA LYS A 82 -23.18 15.26 3.13
C LYS A 82 -23.37 16.53 3.97
N ALA A 83 -23.72 16.36 5.23
CA ALA A 83 -23.93 17.50 6.16
C ALA A 83 -22.62 18.26 6.41
N GLU A 84 -21.49 17.56 6.51
CA GLU A 84 -20.18 18.21 6.70
C GLU A 84 -19.71 18.97 5.44
N PHE A 85 -19.91 18.41 4.26
CA PHE A 85 -19.68 19.18 3.02
C PHE A 85 -20.55 20.41 2.94
N GLN A 86 -21.84 20.30 3.29
CA GLN A 86 -22.76 21.42 3.28
C GLN A 86 -22.33 22.49 4.29
N GLY A 87 -21.97 22.12 5.52
CA GLY A 87 -21.47 23.05 6.53
C GLY A 87 -20.21 23.77 6.07
N ALA A 88 -19.24 23.05 5.50
CA ALA A 88 -18.04 23.63 4.95
C ALA A 88 -18.35 24.58 3.78
N PHE A 89 -19.27 24.24 2.89
CA PHE A 89 -19.68 25.10 1.76
C PHE A 89 -20.31 26.40 2.23
N GLU A 90 -21.14 26.33 3.28
CA GLU A 90 -21.74 27.53 3.91
C GLU A 90 -20.66 28.40 4.55
N GLU A 91 -19.71 27.81 5.29
CA GLU A 91 -18.59 28.50 5.94
C GLU A 91 -17.68 29.21 4.93
N PHE A 92 -17.32 28.54 3.84
CA PHE A 92 -16.41 29.09 2.81
C PHE A 92 -17.13 29.79 1.66
N GLY A 93 -18.47 29.90 1.70
CA GLY A 93 -19.25 30.60 0.68
C GLY A 93 -19.26 29.91 -0.69
N TYR A 94 -19.00 28.61 -0.76
CA TYR A 94 -19.06 27.83 -1.99
C TYR A 94 -20.51 27.55 -2.40
N LYS A 95 -20.84 27.82 -3.69
CA LYS A 95 -22.22 27.71 -4.20
C LYS A 95 -22.46 26.53 -5.14
N GLY A 96 -21.47 25.65 -5.33
CA GLY A 96 -21.57 24.49 -6.19
C GLY A 96 -22.07 23.23 -5.45
N THR A 97 -22.12 22.13 -6.19
CA THR A 97 -22.40 20.79 -5.66
C THR A 97 -21.12 20.11 -5.17
N VAL A 98 -21.28 19.04 -4.38
CA VAL A 98 -20.15 18.21 -3.91
C VAL A 98 -19.39 17.62 -5.10
N GLU A 99 -20.10 17.16 -6.12
CA GLU A 99 -19.52 16.61 -7.34
C GLU A 99 -18.67 17.66 -8.09
N GLU A 100 -19.17 18.88 -8.20
CA GLU A 100 -18.42 19.99 -8.84
C GLU A 100 -17.17 20.36 -8.05
N PHE A 101 -17.26 20.34 -6.73
CA PHE A 101 -16.13 20.63 -5.84
C PHE A 101 -15.03 19.56 -5.95
N LEU A 102 -15.41 18.29 -5.93
CA LEU A 102 -14.47 17.17 -5.95
C LEU A 102 -13.87 16.89 -7.32
N ARG A 103 -14.62 17.11 -8.40
CA ARG A 103 -14.24 16.76 -9.78
C ARG A 103 -12.84 17.22 -10.21
N PRO A 104 -12.39 18.45 -9.91
CA PRO A 104 -11.05 18.90 -10.31
C PRO A 104 -9.90 18.11 -9.67
N SER A 105 -10.16 17.51 -8.49
CA SER A 105 -9.17 16.74 -7.73
C SER A 105 -9.24 15.24 -8.01
N MET A 106 -10.28 14.79 -8.71
CA MET A 106 -10.52 13.37 -8.95
C MET A 106 -10.02 12.94 -10.34
N THR A 107 -9.51 11.73 -10.39
CA THR A 107 -9.08 11.12 -11.65
C THR A 107 -10.28 10.88 -12.57
N PRO A 108 -10.23 11.29 -13.85
CA PRO A 108 -11.32 11.09 -14.79
C PRO A 108 -11.53 9.61 -15.13
N VAL A 109 -12.77 9.28 -15.48
CA VAL A 109 -13.12 7.92 -15.92
C VAL A 109 -12.36 7.55 -17.18
N ARG A 110 -11.71 6.40 -17.18
CA ARG A 110 -10.98 5.87 -18.33
C ARG A 110 -10.98 4.34 -18.35
N GLN A 111 -10.81 3.79 -19.52
CA GLN A 111 -10.58 2.36 -19.73
C GLN A 111 -9.07 2.08 -19.64
N ALA A 112 -8.70 1.10 -18.83
CA ALA A 112 -7.32 0.66 -18.71
C ALA A 112 -7.21 -0.85 -18.91
N LYS A 113 -6.07 -1.29 -19.42
CA LYS A 113 -5.72 -2.71 -19.54
C LYS A 113 -4.56 -3.01 -18.61
N ILE A 114 -4.87 -3.64 -17.51
CA ILE A 114 -3.91 -4.00 -16.46
C ILE A 114 -3.34 -5.39 -16.75
N GLY A 115 -2.00 -5.52 -16.73
CA GLY A 115 -1.33 -6.81 -16.78
C GLY A 115 -1.47 -7.58 -15.46
N PRO A 116 -1.34 -8.91 -15.47
CA PRO A 116 -1.13 -9.66 -14.22
C PRO A 116 0.23 -9.29 -13.65
N MET A 117 0.33 -9.13 -12.34
CA MET A 117 1.54 -8.69 -11.67
C MET A 117 1.78 -9.40 -10.35
N LEU A 118 3.03 -9.41 -9.91
CA LEU A 118 3.44 -9.70 -8.54
C LEU A 118 3.74 -8.36 -7.87
N VAL A 119 3.04 -8.07 -6.80
CA VAL A 119 3.11 -6.78 -6.11
C VAL A 119 3.66 -7.01 -4.71
N SER A 120 4.56 -6.14 -4.24
CA SER A 120 5.03 -6.20 -2.86
C SER A 120 3.82 -6.19 -1.91
N TYR A 121 3.82 -7.12 -0.96
CA TYR A 121 2.73 -7.26 0.01
C TYR A 121 2.71 -6.06 0.98
N ARG A 122 3.87 -5.48 1.24
CA ARG A 122 4.03 -4.31 2.10
C ARG A 122 4.55 -3.12 1.30
N LEU A 123 4.24 -1.92 1.75
CA LEU A 123 4.88 -0.72 1.24
C LEU A 123 6.36 -0.75 1.63
N GLU A 124 7.21 -0.49 0.65
CA GLU A 124 8.65 -0.44 0.86
C GLU A 124 9.07 1.00 1.15
N GLU A 125 9.66 1.23 2.29
CA GLU A 125 10.29 2.50 2.60
C GLU A 125 11.71 2.52 2.03
N ILE A 126 12.03 3.57 1.30
CA ILE A 126 13.36 3.74 0.69
C ILE A 126 14.17 4.78 1.45
N GLY A 127 15.51 4.67 1.33
CA GLY A 127 16.43 5.62 1.94
C GLY A 127 16.82 5.29 3.39
N TRP A 128 16.24 4.27 4.00
CA TRP A 128 16.64 3.80 5.33
C TRP A 128 17.71 2.73 5.22
N GLU A 129 18.91 3.06 5.68
CA GLU A 129 20.07 2.15 5.73
C GLU A 129 20.23 1.60 7.15
N PRO A 130 20.11 0.27 7.37
CA PRO A 130 20.42 -0.33 8.64
C PRO A 130 21.88 -0.09 9.02
N VAL A 131 22.12 0.36 10.27
CA VAL A 131 23.46 0.63 10.80
C VAL A 131 23.61 0.04 12.20
N ALA A 132 24.85 -0.19 12.61
CA ALA A 132 25.13 -0.56 14.00
C ALA A 132 24.91 0.64 14.92
N LEU A 133 24.57 0.38 16.20
CA LEU A 133 24.37 1.45 17.20
C LEU A 133 25.65 2.26 17.48
N ASP A 134 26.81 1.71 17.16
CA ASP A 134 28.12 2.35 17.28
C ASP A 134 28.63 2.95 15.96
N ASP A 135 27.78 3.00 14.90
CA ASP A 135 28.13 3.63 13.62
C ASP A 135 28.60 5.08 13.86
N PRO A 136 29.74 5.49 13.28
CA PRO A 136 30.29 6.83 13.46
C PRO A 136 29.33 7.97 13.07
N ARG A 137 28.46 7.73 12.06
CA ARG A 137 27.45 8.70 11.63
C ARG A 137 26.36 8.90 12.68
N LEU A 138 26.01 7.82 13.39
CA LEU A 138 25.02 7.86 14.45
C LEU A 138 25.62 8.45 15.74
N THR A 139 26.83 8.03 16.12
CA THR A 139 27.53 8.49 17.31
C THR A 139 28.00 9.95 17.23
N ALA A 140 28.06 10.52 16.01
CA ALA A 140 28.25 11.96 15.81
C ALA A 140 27.07 12.82 16.33
N HIS A 141 25.92 12.20 16.64
CA HIS A 141 24.72 12.82 17.18
C HIS A 141 24.39 12.27 18.57
N PRO A 142 25.12 12.70 19.63
CA PRO A 142 24.92 12.19 20.98
C PRO A 142 23.53 12.46 21.56
N ASP A 143 22.86 13.51 21.12
CA ASP A 143 21.47 13.86 21.40
C ASP A 143 20.51 12.78 20.93
N TRP A 144 20.68 12.25 19.72
CA TRP A 144 19.84 11.15 19.21
C TRP A 144 19.99 9.87 20.02
N LEU A 145 21.21 9.57 20.45
CA LEU A 145 21.46 8.40 21.29
C LEU A 145 20.89 8.57 22.71
N GLU A 146 20.87 9.80 23.24
CA GLU A 146 20.23 10.07 24.52
C GLU A 146 18.71 9.95 24.42
N ASP A 147 18.09 10.56 23.40
CA ASP A 147 16.66 10.42 23.13
C ASP A 147 16.27 8.95 22.97
N PHE A 148 17.07 8.18 22.22
CA PHE A 148 16.86 6.75 22.07
C PHE A 148 16.94 6.00 23.42
N ARG A 149 17.94 6.29 24.27
CA ARG A 149 18.05 5.63 25.59
C ARG A 149 16.82 5.90 26.46
N GLN A 150 16.33 7.13 26.47
CA GLN A 150 15.10 7.49 27.18
C GLN A 150 13.89 6.77 26.60
N PHE A 151 13.78 6.77 25.27
CA PHE A 151 12.69 6.10 24.57
C PHE A 151 12.67 4.59 24.81
N ALA A 152 13.80 3.92 24.78
CA ALA A 152 13.92 2.46 25.00
C ALA A 152 13.34 2.00 26.35
N LEU A 153 13.22 2.92 27.33
CA LEU A 153 12.61 2.65 28.63
C LEU A 153 11.08 2.74 28.61
N THR A 154 10.46 3.26 27.52
CA THR A 154 9.01 3.49 27.46
C THR A 154 8.20 2.26 27.09
N GLY A 155 8.85 1.18 26.64
CA GLY A 155 8.19 -0.03 26.15
C GLY A 155 7.58 0.09 24.73
N ARG A 156 7.87 1.18 24.04
CA ARG A 156 7.48 1.36 22.63
C ARG A 156 8.53 0.73 21.71
N ASP A 157 8.16 0.41 20.47
CA ASP A 157 8.98 -0.39 19.56
C ASP A 157 9.64 0.40 18.43
N SER A 158 9.24 1.65 18.17
CA SER A 158 9.84 2.47 17.11
C SER A 158 9.94 3.94 17.51
N LEU A 159 11.10 4.55 17.23
CA LEU A 159 11.38 5.97 17.39
C LEU A 159 12.03 6.52 16.14
N THR A 160 11.44 7.56 15.55
CA THR A 160 12.05 8.29 14.43
C THR A 160 12.41 9.70 14.86
N LEU A 161 13.69 10.08 14.70
CA LEU A 161 14.24 11.37 15.09
C LEU A 161 14.51 12.25 13.87
N ALA A 162 13.84 13.41 13.80
CA ALA A 162 13.99 14.42 12.75
C ALA A 162 13.91 13.87 11.31
N GLY A 163 13.27 12.70 11.10
CA GLY A 163 13.25 12.01 9.81
C GLY A 163 14.62 11.56 9.29
N ARG A 164 15.63 11.47 10.16
CA ARG A 164 17.01 11.15 9.78
C ARG A 164 17.60 9.92 10.47
N ALA A 165 17.13 9.59 11.65
CA ALA A 165 17.51 8.38 12.38
C ALA A 165 16.24 7.67 12.85
N ARG A 166 16.24 6.35 12.77
CA ARG A 166 15.17 5.48 13.26
C ARG A 166 15.76 4.38 14.08
N PHE A 167 15.10 4.05 15.19
CA PHE A 167 15.40 2.93 16.05
C PHE A 167 14.16 2.06 16.13
N GLU A 168 14.29 0.81 15.77
CA GLU A 168 13.19 -0.16 15.77
C GLU A 168 13.58 -1.38 16.61
N ARG A 169 12.60 -1.93 17.33
CA ARG A 169 12.82 -3.15 18.08
C ARG A 169 12.93 -4.32 17.11
N ASP A 170 13.99 -5.11 17.26
CA ASP A 170 14.22 -6.33 16.50
C ASP A 170 14.45 -7.50 17.48
N GLY A 171 13.40 -8.28 17.70
CA GLY A 171 13.40 -9.31 18.74
C GLY A 171 13.68 -8.72 20.12
N ASP A 172 14.73 -9.21 20.78
CA ASP A 172 15.18 -8.70 22.07
C ASP A 172 16.15 -7.51 21.97
N GLY A 173 16.47 -7.08 20.75
CA GLY A 173 17.43 -6.02 20.47
C GLY A 173 16.80 -4.78 19.84
N TRP A 174 17.69 -3.91 19.35
CA TRP A 174 17.34 -2.70 18.61
C TRP A 174 18.14 -2.61 17.32
N GLN A 175 17.48 -2.30 16.23
CA GLN A 175 18.07 -1.95 14.96
C GLN A 175 18.04 -0.42 14.80
N ALA A 176 19.19 0.17 14.50
CA ALA A 176 19.24 1.57 14.08
C ALA A 176 19.25 1.65 12.55
N CYS A 177 18.59 2.68 12.01
CA CYS A 177 18.63 3.02 10.59
C CYS A 177 18.94 4.51 10.43
N LEU A 178 19.74 4.85 9.43
CA LEU A 178 19.97 6.23 9.02
C LEU A 178 19.30 6.49 7.68
N TYR A 179 18.61 7.62 7.58
CA TYR A 179 17.97 8.04 6.34
C TYR A 179 18.98 8.76 5.43
N HIS A 180 18.99 8.36 4.18
CA HIS A 180 19.65 9.08 3.09
C HIS A 180 18.63 9.38 1.99
N GLU A 181 18.72 10.55 1.43
CA GLU A 181 17.84 10.95 0.33
C GLU A 181 18.16 10.10 -0.91
N VAL A 182 17.10 9.51 -1.47
CA VAL A 182 17.17 8.72 -2.71
C VAL A 182 16.42 9.46 -3.79
N ASP A 183 17.12 9.84 -4.83
CA ASP A 183 16.48 10.46 -5.98
C ASP A 183 15.68 9.41 -6.78
N TYR A 184 14.61 9.89 -7.42
CA TYR A 184 13.68 9.04 -8.15
C TYR A 184 14.35 8.22 -9.26
N LEU A 185 15.31 8.80 -9.98
CA LEU A 185 16.02 8.11 -11.07
C LEU A 185 16.94 7.02 -10.54
N ASP A 186 17.59 7.27 -9.42
CA ASP A 186 18.47 6.28 -8.79
C ASP A 186 17.66 5.15 -8.17
N PHE A 187 16.49 5.46 -7.61
CA PHE A 187 15.55 4.45 -7.15
C PHE A 187 15.04 3.57 -8.30
N GLN A 188 14.67 4.16 -9.44
CA GLN A 188 14.28 3.37 -10.61
C GLN A 188 15.41 2.44 -11.09
N LYS A 189 16.65 2.92 -11.13
CA LYS A 189 17.82 2.09 -11.48
C LYS A 189 18.02 0.93 -10.49
N LEU A 190 17.83 1.20 -9.18
CA LEU A 190 17.93 0.19 -8.14
C LEU A 190 16.89 -0.91 -8.35
N LEU A 191 15.62 -0.55 -8.58
CA LEU A 191 14.56 -1.50 -8.87
C LEU A 191 14.85 -2.33 -10.13
N GLN A 192 15.29 -1.68 -11.22
CA GLN A 192 15.62 -2.36 -12.46
C GLN A 192 16.74 -3.40 -12.29
N LYS A 193 17.75 -3.12 -11.46
CA LYS A 193 18.82 -4.09 -11.14
C LYS A 193 18.30 -5.34 -10.41
N GLN A 194 17.15 -5.22 -9.74
CA GLN A 194 16.49 -6.31 -9.01
C GLN A 194 15.33 -6.94 -9.82
N ASP A 195 15.19 -6.58 -11.10
CA ASP A 195 14.07 -6.97 -11.97
C ASP A 195 12.69 -6.52 -11.46
N PHE A 196 12.64 -5.39 -10.75
CA PHE A 196 11.41 -4.75 -10.30
C PHE A 196 11.16 -3.44 -11.05
N SER A 197 9.93 -2.96 -10.98
CA SER A 197 9.52 -1.66 -11.48
C SER A 197 8.48 -1.03 -10.57
N LEU A 198 8.39 0.29 -10.60
CA LEU A 198 7.23 0.97 -10.03
C LEU A 198 5.99 0.69 -10.88
N PRO A 199 4.79 0.62 -10.27
CA PRO A 199 3.55 0.53 -11.02
C PRO A 199 3.35 1.79 -11.87
N THR A 200 2.72 1.61 -13.02
CA THR A 200 2.18 2.74 -13.80
C THR A 200 1.04 3.41 -13.05
N ALA A 201 0.65 4.62 -13.47
CA ALA A 201 -0.47 5.33 -12.86
C ALA A 201 -1.78 4.52 -12.90
N ASP A 202 -2.01 3.74 -13.96
CA ASP A 202 -3.18 2.88 -14.08
C ASP A 202 -3.10 1.64 -13.18
N GLU A 203 -1.94 1.01 -13.10
CA GLU A 203 -1.71 -0.11 -12.18
C GLU A 203 -1.84 0.34 -10.73
N TRP A 204 -1.26 1.49 -10.38
CA TRP A 204 -1.40 2.07 -9.04
C TRP A 204 -2.87 2.36 -8.69
N ALA A 205 -3.61 3.01 -9.59
CA ALA A 205 -5.03 3.28 -9.37
C ALA A 205 -5.86 1.98 -9.21
N TYR A 206 -5.48 0.92 -9.94
CA TYR A 206 -6.11 -0.39 -9.81
C TYR A 206 -5.78 -1.06 -8.47
N LEU A 207 -4.52 -1.00 -8.04
CA LEU A 207 -4.08 -1.57 -6.75
C LEU A 207 -4.73 -0.88 -5.57
N CYS A 208 -4.75 0.46 -5.55
CA CYS A 208 -5.36 1.25 -4.47
C CYS A 208 -6.87 1.06 -4.37
N GLY A 209 -7.56 0.98 -5.50
CA GLY A 209 -9.01 0.95 -5.54
C GLY A 209 -9.63 -0.44 -5.73
N GLY A 210 -8.85 -1.46 -6.04
CA GLY A 210 -9.39 -2.77 -6.42
C GLY A 210 -10.32 -2.73 -7.64
N GLY A 211 -10.30 -1.64 -8.42
CA GLY A 211 -11.19 -1.36 -9.52
C GLY A 211 -12.53 -0.72 -9.10
N CYS A 212 -12.65 -0.22 -7.86
CA CYS A 212 -13.80 0.60 -7.45
C CYS A 212 -13.80 1.96 -8.18
N ARG A 213 -14.97 2.58 -8.25
CA ARG A 213 -15.19 3.89 -8.91
C ARG A 213 -15.80 4.91 -7.96
N THR A 214 -15.67 4.65 -6.67
CA THR A 214 -16.13 5.47 -5.56
C THR A 214 -15.02 6.41 -5.08
N LEU A 215 -15.35 7.37 -4.25
CA LEU A 215 -14.38 8.30 -3.65
C LEU A 215 -13.27 7.56 -2.89
N PHE A 216 -13.68 6.52 -2.17
CA PHE A 216 -12.80 5.68 -1.37
C PHE A 216 -12.98 4.21 -1.76
N PRO A 217 -12.03 3.33 -1.44
CA PRO A 217 -12.18 1.90 -1.69
C PRO A 217 -13.40 1.25 -1.01
N TRP A 218 -13.89 1.84 0.08
CA TRP A 218 -15.07 1.36 0.82
C TRP A 218 -16.39 2.02 0.39
N GLY A 219 -16.38 3.01 -0.50
CA GLY A 219 -17.58 3.72 -0.97
C GLY A 219 -17.42 5.23 -1.08
N ASP A 220 -18.54 5.95 -1.15
CA ASP A 220 -18.55 7.41 -1.32
C ASP A 220 -18.72 8.19 0.00
N GLY A 221 -18.85 7.50 1.12
CA GLY A 221 -18.95 8.13 2.45
C GLY A 221 -17.65 8.06 3.22
N MET A 222 -17.35 9.09 4.00
CA MET A 222 -16.27 9.01 4.99
C MET A 222 -16.65 8.03 6.09
N ASP A 223 -15.70 7.21 6.51
CA ASP A 223 -15.85 6.36 7.67
C ASP A 223 -15.27 7.07 8.89
N TYR A 224 -16.13 7.69 9.67
CA TYR A 224 -15.75 8.42 10.90
C TYR A 224 -15.34 7.49 12.05
N SER A 225 -15.52 6.18 11.89
CA SER A 225 -14.96 5.19 12.81
C SER A 225 -13.49 4.92 12.58
N MET A 226 -12.97 5.32 11.42
CA MET A 226 -11.53 5.28 11.13
C MET A 226 -10.84 6.37 11.94
N HIS A 227 -10.42 6.04 13.13
CA HIS A 227 -9.51 6.89 13.89
C HIS A 227 -8.13 6.81 13.26
N LEU A 228 -7.43 7.93 13.14
CA LEU A 228 -6.04 7.97 12.67
C LEU A 228 -5.13 7.03 13.46
N HIS A 229 -5.50 6.76 14.73
CA HIS A 229 -4.83 5.79 15.59
C HIS A 229 -4.88 4.33 15.08
N HIS A 230 -5.80 3.99 14.18
CA HIS A 230 -5.80 2.66 13.55
C HIS A 230 -4.53 2.36 12.75
N PHE A 231 -3.85 3.38 12.26
CA PHE A 231 -2.60 3.24 11.55
C PHE A 231 -1.37 3.18 12.47
N GLU A 232 -1.57 3.41 13.76
CA GLU A 232 -0.52 3.37 14.79
C GLU A 232 -0.56 2.06 15.62
N SER A 233 -1.57 1.22 15.41
CA SER A 233 -1.71 -0.06 16.11
C SER A 233 -0.97 -1.17 15.37
N PRO A 234 -0.11 -1.97 16.02
CA PRO A 234 0.53 -3.13 15.41
C PRO A 234 -0.45 -4.13 14.78
N GLU A 235 -1.69 -4.21 15.31
CA GLU A 235 -2.76 -5.05 14.76
C GLU A 235 -3.28 -4.54 13.41
N ASP A 236 -3.03 -3.27 13.09
CA ASP A 236 -3.46 -2.65 11.84
C ASP A 236 -2.36 -2.63 10.77
N GLU A 237 -1.08 -2.76 11.16
CA GLU A 237 0.04 -2.89 10.22
C GLU A 237 -0.07 -4.15 9.35
N ASP A 238 -0.70 -5.22 9.86
CA ASP A 238 -0.92 -6.47 9.12
C ASP A 238 -2.21 -6.47 8.29
N LYS A 239 -3.00 -5.40 8.30
CA LYS A 239 -4.19 -5.28 7.45
C LYS A 239 -3.79 -4.72 6.10
N PRO A 240 -3.80 -5.53 5.03
CA PRO A 240 -3.50 -5.04 3.68
C PRO A 240 -4.49 -3.93 3.31
N PHE A 241 -3.96 -2.83 2.79
CA PHE A 241 -4.74 -1.73 2.20
C PHE A 241 -5.56 -2.20 1.01
#